data_153a43bded47ad964a8680a57431c21f
#
_entry.id   153a43bded47ad964a8680a57431c21f
#
_cell.length_a   1.000
_cell.length_b   1.000
_cell.length_c   1.000
_cell.angle_alpha   90.00
_cell.angle_beta   90.00
_cell.angle_gamma   90.00
#
_symmetry.space_group_name_H-M   'P 1'
#
loop_
_entity.id
_entity.type
_entity.pdbx_description
1 polymer ?
#
loop_
_entity_poly.entity_id
_entity_poly.type
_entity_poly.pdbx_seq_one_letter_code
_entity_poly.pdbx_strand_id
1 'polypeptide(L)'
;MFWNFVLRAVQFRKRRLALAFAALAVSAALATALFSVYSDIERKMRVQFRGFGANIVIAPAGGAQTVPLAAVALAEKQGAVAAPFIYTVGRVEGEPVVVAGTDFHRAGPLTNYWRADGARAAEPGECLVGNNVAAHFRLKLGEKLALEGAPCIIRGIVSSGGAEDAQVLVPFETAAQLAGLQDVASLVQVRADGERLPAIQAALAKALPGADVRLLHAVAETEANVVLKIRSTLFLLTALILAITTLCVSSNFSALVLERSKEIGILKAIGAAERKIAALFLSESLILGVASALAGYAVGLVVAWWIGRQIFPESAAAGVGVNYGVFLPVAGVTLAMATAATLAAAARIWRIRPAVILRGE
;
A
#
# COMPACT_ATOMS: atom_id res chain seq x y z
N MET A 1 2.98 15.89 -44.91
CA MET A 1 4.32 15.42 -45.35
C MET A 1 5.24 15.03 -44.18
N PHE A 2 5.33 15.81 -43.07
CA PHE A 2 6.22 15.55 -41.93
C PHE A 2 5.97 14.18 -41.24
N TRP A 3 4.71 13.79 -41.01
CA TRP A 3 4.36 12.52 -40.36
C TRP A 3 4.74 11.28 -41.20
N ASN A 4 4.63 11.35 -42.52
CA ASN A 4 5.01 10.23 -43.40
C ASN A 4 6.52 10.02 -43.43
N PHE A 5 7.30 11.09 -43.23
CA PHE A 5 8.77 11.02 -43.15
C PHE A 5 9.21 10.37 -41.83
N VAL A 6 8.56 10.73 -40.72
CA VAL A 6 8.82 10.15 -39.40
C VAL A 6 8.46 8.66 -39.38
N LEU A 7 7.31 8.27 -39.94
CA LEU A 7 6.88 6.87 -40.03
C LEU A 7 7.82 5.99 -40.89
N ARG A 8 8.31 6.52 -41.99
CA ARG A 8 9.30 5.80 -42.84
C ARG A 8 10.67 5.69 -42.18
N ALA A 9 11.13 6.71 -41.49
CA ALA A 9 12.39 6.67 -40.75
C ALA A 9 12.39 5.61 -39.63
N VAL A 10 11.24 5.42 -38.95
CA VAL A 10 11.02 4.37 -37.95
C VAL A 10 11.08 2.95 -38.57
N GLN A 11 10.62 2.75 -39.80
CA GLN A 11 10.60 1.43 -40.44
C GLN A 11 11.99 0.89 -40.81
N PHE A 12 12.93 1.74 -41.17
CA PHE A 12 14.27 1.31 -41.62
C PHE A 12 15.24 1.00 -40.46
N ARG A 13 14.97 1.44 -39.22
CA ARG A 13 15.89 1.29 -38.05
C ARG A 13 15.25 0.60 -36.83
N LYS A 14 14.37 -0.37 -37.08
CA LYS A 14 13.53 -1.05 -36.08
C LYS A 14 14.31 -1.57 -34.86
N ARG A 15 15.52 -2.12 -35.04
CA ARG A 15 16.24 -2.79 -33.94
C ARG A 15 16.70 -1.83 -32.85
N ARG A 16 17.26 -0.67 -33.16
CA ARG A 16 17.77 0.29 -32.16
C ARG A 16 16.66 1.10 -31.49
N LEU A 17 15.65 1.49 -32.28
CA LEU A 17 14.45 2.12 -31.72
C LEU A 17 13.69 1.15 -30.83
N ALA A 18 13.65 -0.14 -31.18
CA ALA A 18 13.06 -1.18 -30.33
C ALA A 18 13.83 -1.38 -29.01
N LEU A 19 15.17 -1.29 -29.03
CA LEU A 19 15.96 -1.35 -27.81
C LEU A 19 15.72 -0.14 -26.88
N ALA A 20 15.67 1.07 -27.45
CA ALA A 20 15.35 2.27 -26.68
C ALA A 20 13.91 2.23 -26.14
N PHE A 21 12.96 1.79 -26.95
CA PHE A 21 11.58 1.55 -26.56
C PHE A 21 11.49 0.53 -25.42
N ALA A 22 12.13 -0.62 -25.57
CA ALA A 22 12.14 -1.67 -24.55
C ALA A 22 12.76 -1.18 -23.23
N ALA A 23 13.89 -0.48 -23.28
CA ALA A 23 14.54 0.06 -22.10
C ALA A 23 13.63 1.06 -21.34
N LEU A 24 12.99 2.00 -22.08
CA LEU A 24 12.04 2.94 -21.49
C LEU A 24 10.77 2.25 -20.98
N ALA A 25 10.25 1.27 -21.73
CA ALA A 25 9.05 0.54 -21.32
C ALA A 25 9.29 -0.33 -20.07
N VAL A 26 10.44 -1.01 -19.97
CA VAL A 26 10.81 -1.79 -18.78
C VAL A 26 10.97 -0.87 -17.56
N SER A 27 11.60 0.29 -17.70
CA SER A 27 11.72 1.26 -16.60
C SER A 27 10.38 1.81 -16.16
N ALA A 28 9.51 2.15 -17.12
CA ALA A 28 8.15 2.59 -16.81
C ALA A 28 7.32 1.48 -16.15
N ALA A 29 7.49 0.22 -16.57
CA ALA A 29 6.82 -0.93 -15.96
C ALA A 29 7.27 -1.15 -14.51
N LEU A 30 8.59 -1.11 -14.25
CA LEU A 30 9.12 -1.24 -12.89
C LEU A 30 8.67 -0.08 -11.99
N ALA A 31 8.74 1.15 -12.47
CA ALA A 31 8.26 2.31 -11.73
C ALA A 31 6.76 2.20 -11.42
N THR A 32 5.94 1.77 -12.40
CA THR A 32 4.50 1.56 -12.22
C THR A 32 4.23 0.47 -11.19
N ALA A 33 4.90 -0.68 -11.29
CA ALA A 33 4.71 -1.81 -10.39
C ALA A 33 5.05 -1.42 -8.95
N LEU A 34 6.22 -0.79 -8.72
CA LEU A 34 6.66 -0.35 -7.39
C LEU A 34 5.72 0.70 -6.79
N PHE A 35 5.32 1.70 -7.59
CA PHE A 35 4.41 2.75 -7.13
C PHE A 35 3.01 2.24 -6.84
N SER A 36 2.50 1.29 -7.65
CA SER A 36 1.19 0.66 -7.44
C SER A 36 1.18 -0.19 -6.18
N VAL A 37 2.18 -1.06 -5.99
CA VAL A 37 2.31 -1.89 -4.78
C VAL A 37 2.43 -0.99 -3.54
N TYR A 38 3.24 0.07 -3.60
CA TYR A 38 3.37 1.02 -2.49
C TYR A 38 2.04 1.71 -2.17
N SER A 39 1.33 2.23 -3.19
CA SER A 39 0.04 2.92 -2.98
C SER A 39 -1.03 2.00 -2.41
N ASP A 40 -1.02 0.72 -2.78
CA ASP A 40 -1.93 -0.28 -2.25
C ASP A 40 -1.62 -0.62 -0.79
N ILE A 41 -0.35 -0.78 -0.43
CA ILE A 41 0.08 -0.97 0.96
C ILE A 41 -0.33 0.25 1.80
N GLU A 42 -0.04 1.46 1.35
CA GLU A 42 -0.40 2.69 2.07
C GLU A 42 -1.92 2.84 2.24
N ARG A 43 -2.70 2.52 1.21
CA ARG A 43 -4.16 2.56 1.27
C ARG A 43 -4.71 1.55 2.27
N LYS A 44 -4.21 0.30 2.26
CA LYS A 44 -4.62 -0.76 3.18
C LYS A 44 -4.23 -0.42 4.60
N MET A 45 -3.02 0.07 4.83
CA MET A 45 -2.59 0.55 6.16
C MET A 45 -3.47 1.70 6.65
N ARG A 46 -3.77 2.70 5.83
CA ARG A 46 -4.68 3.79 6.22
C ARG A 46 -6.08 3.30 6.56
N VAL A 47 -6.60 2.30 5.86
CA VAL A 47 -7.91 1.70 6.17
C VAL A 47 -7.84 0.94 7.48
N GLN A 48 -6.81 0.15 7.71
CA GLN A 48 -6.59 -0.53 8.98
C GLN A 48 -6.42 0.45 10.15
N PHE A 49 -5.58 1.49 10.00
CA PHE A 49 -5.38 2.48 11.07
C PHE A 49 -6.57 3.42 11.32
N ARG A 50 -7.39 3.73 10.30
CA ARG A 50 -8.64 4.47 10.49
C ARG A 50 -9.76 3.59 11.05
N GLY A 51 -9.63 2.27 10.92
CA GLY A 51 -10.57 1.29 11.40
C GLY A 51 -10.48 1.06 12.92
N PHE A 52 -9.34 1.31 13.54
CA PHE A 52 -9.23 1.20 15.00
C PHE A 52 -10.06 2.31 15.65
N GLY A 53 -11.27 1.96 16.11
CA GLY A 53 -12.15 2.88 16.82
C GLY A 53 -11.54 3.38 18.13
N ALA A 54 -10.67 2.57 18.74
CA ALA A 54 -9.88 2.93 19.92
C ALA A 54 -8.61 3.70 19.53
N ASN A 55 -8.19 4.66 20.36
CA ASN A 55 -6.95 5.42 20.19
C ASN A 55 -6.03 5.37 21.43
N ILE A 56 -6.52 4.78 22.51
CA ILE A 56 -5.74 4.43 23.73
C ILE A 56 -6.00 2.96 24.04
N VAL A 57 -4.96 2.25 24.45
CA VAL A 57 -5.06 0.90 25.03
C VAL A 57 -4.48 0.94 26.44
N ILE A 58 -5.23 0.39 27.38
CA ILE A 58 -4.78 0.15 28.74
C ILE A 58 -4.46 -1.35 28.80
N ALA A 59 -3.19 -1.68 28.92
CA ALA A 59 -2.68 -3.03 28.99
C ALA A 59 -2.04 -3.31 30.35
N PRO A 60 -1.89 -4.57 30.76
CA PRO A 60 -1.18 -4.91 31.98
C PRO A 60 0.29 -4.48 31.94
N ALA A 61 0.86 -4.04 33.05
CA ALA A 61 2.27 -3.67 33.18
C ALA A 61 2.97 -4.50 34.30
N GLY A 62 4.29 -4.53 34.25
CA GLY A 62 5.10 -5.07 35.37
C GLY A 62 4.91 -6.56 35.63
N GLY A 63 4.56 -7.38 34.63
CA GLY A 63 4.35 -8.82 34.80
C GLY A 63 2.92 -9.21 35.21
N ALA A 64 2.01 -8.25 35.40
CA ALA A 64 0.58 -8.52 35.51
C ALA A 64 0.03 -9.08 34.20
N GLN A 65 -0.98 -9.96 34.29
CA GLN A 65 -1.62 -10.52 33.08
C GLN A 65 -2.96 -9.85 32.77
N THR A 66 -3.47 -9.04 33.66
CA THR A 66 -4.80 -8.45 33.57
C THR A 66 -4.83 -7.01 34.07
N VAL A 67 -5.85 -6.28 33.66
CA VAL A 67 -6.15 -4.90 34.07
C VAL A 67 -7.45 -4.92 34.88
N PRO A 68 -7.58 -4.17 35.99
CA PRO A 68 -8.83 -4.05 36.75
C PRO A 68 -9.95 -3.50 35.89
N LEU A 69 -11.17 -4.06 35.97
CA LEU A 69 -12.33 -3.59 35.24
C LEU A 69 -12.71 -2.13 35.59
N ALA A 70 -12.30 -1.66 36.78
CA ALA A 70 -12.43 -0.26 37.19
C ALA A 70 -11.78 0.74 36.22
N ALA A 71 -10.82 0.31 35.40
CA ALA A 71 -10.19 1.13 34.36
C ALA A 71 -11.20 1.64 33.31
N VAL A 72 -12.26 0.88 33.03
CA VAL A 72 -13.35 1.28 32.12
C VAL A 72 -14.07 2.51 32.72
N ALA A 73 -14.51 2.42 33.95
CA ALA A 73 -15.21 3.51 34.63
C ALA A 73 -14.32 4.77 34.82
N LEU A 74 -13.01 4.58 35.01
CA LEU A 74 -12.06 5.70 35.05
C LEU A 74 -11.93 6.40 33.68
N ALA A 75 -11.89 5.67 32.60
CA ALA A 75 -11.85 6.24 31.25
C ALA A 75 -13.15 6.99 30.92
N GLU A 76 -14.31 6.43 31.26
CA GLU A 76 -15.63 7.05 31.08
C GLU A 76 -15.77 8.37 31.88
N LYS A 77 -15.25 8.43 33.09
CA LYS A 77 -15.21 9.67 33.88
C LYS A 77 -14.39 10.79 33.24
N GLN A 78 -13.42 10.45 32.39
CA GLN A 78 -12.68 11.42 31.57
C GLN A 78 -13.40 11.82 30.28
N GLY A 79 -14.63 11.33 30.05
CA GLY A 79 -15.42 11.59 28.85
C GLY A 79 -14.98 10.79 27.64
N ALA A 80 -14.29 9.68 27.85
CA ALA A 80 -13.89 8.75 26.78
C ALA A 80 -14.89 7.56 26.71
N VAL A 81 -14.98 6.93 25.55
CA VAL A 81 -15.68 5.65 25.39
C VAL A 81 -14.68 4.54 25.65
N ALA A 82 -15.03 3.59 26.50
CA ALA A 82 -14.14 2.49 26.86
C ALA A 82 -14.87 1.16 26.86
N ALA A 83 -14.20 0.11 26.38
CA ALA A 83 -14.72 -1.26 26.43
C ALA A 83 -13.63 -2.24 26.89
N PRO A 84 -13.98 -3.18 27.79
CA PRO A 84 -13.09 -4.22 28.25
C PRO A 84 -13.02 -5.35 27.23
N PHE A 85 -11.84 -5.95 27.09
CA PHE A 85 -11.62 -7.14 26.28
C PHE A 85 -10.92 -8.22 27.10
N ILE A 86 -11.42 -9.45 27.01
CA ILE A 86 -10.77 -10.65 27.53
C ILE A 86 -10.39 -11.54 26.34
N TYR A 87 -9.14 -11.96 26.29
CA TYR A 87 -8.66 -12.93 25.31
C TYR A 87 -8.34 -14.23 26.04
N THR A 88 -8.90 -15.31 25.53
CA THR A 88 -8.62 -16.66 26.01
C THR A 88 -8.55 -17.63 24.81
N VAL A 89 -8.08 -18.84 25.05
CA VAL A 89 -8.06 -19.88 24.05
C VAL A 89 -9.18 -20.87 24.35
N GLY A 90 -10.12 -20.99 23.42
CA GLY A 90 -11.13 -22.04 23.41
C GLY A 90 -10.78 -23.12 22.40
N ARG A 91 -11.63 -24.15 22.30
CA ARG A 91 -11.51 -25.18 21.27
C ARG A 91 -12.81 -25.35 20.51
N VAL A 92 -12.70 -25.47 19.20
CA VAL A 92 -13.78 -25.78 18.29
C VAL A 92 -13.37 -27.03 17.54
N GLU A 93 -14.17 -28.10 17.65
CA GLU A 93 -13.87 -29.44 17.04
C GLU A 93 -12.48 -29.99 17.44
N GLY A 94 -12.00 -29.62 18.66
CA GLY A 94 -10.69 -30.04 19.16
C GLY A 94 -9.53 -29.13 18.75
N GLU A 95 -9.73 -28.20 17.80
CA GLU A 95 -8.70 -27.22 17.38
C GLU A 95 -8.74 -25.97 18.24
N PRO A 96 -7.57 -25.39 18.60
CA PRO A 96 -7.50 -24.18 19.39
C PRO A 96 -7.91 -22.96 18.58
N VAL A 97 -8.81 -22.15 19.12
CA VAL A 97 -9.29 -20.89 18.54
C VAL A 97 -9.21 -19.78 19.60
N VAL A 98 -8.82 -18.59 19.19
CA VAL A 98 -8.81 -17.42 20.06
C VAL A 98 -10.26 -16.97 20.30
N VAL A 99 -10.64 -16.88 21.57
CA VAL A 99 -11.95 -16.35 21.98
C VAL A 99 -11.73 -14.98 22.56
N ALA A 100 -12.40 -13.99 21.98
CA ALA A 100 -12.38 -12.61 22.47
C ALA A 100 -13.74 -12.23 23.04
N GLY A 101 -13.77 -11.90 24.33
CA GLY A 101 -14.97 -11.43 25.01
C GLY A 101 -14.97 -9.92 25.17
N THR A 102 -16.12 -9.30 24.90
CA THR A 102 -16.29 -7.87 25.10
C THR A 102 -17.73 -7.52 25.44
N ASP A 103 -17.92 -6.36 26.07
CA ASP A 103 -19.23 -5.75 26.18
C ASP A 103 -19.57 -5.08 24.82
N PHE A 104 -20.40 -5.73 24.04
CA PHE A 104 -20.78 -5.28 22.68
C PHE A 104 -21.45 -3.90 22.67
N HIS A 105 -22.18 -3.51 23.73
CA HIS A 105 -22.79 -2.18 23.83
C HIS A 105 -21.75 -1.09 23.95
N ARG A 106 -20.75 -1.30 24.80
CA ARG A 106 -19.63 -0.37 25.01
C ARG A 106 -18.64 -0.43 23.84
N ALA A 107 -18.43 -1.59 23.28
CA ALA A 107 -17.52 -1.80 22.14
C ALA A 107 -18.09 -1.27 20.81
N GLY A 108 -19.41 -1.11 20.67
CA GLY A 108 -20.03 -0.67 19.43
C GLY A 108 -19.39 0.55 18.78
N PRO A 109 -19.18 1.68 19.50
CA PRO A 109 -18.46 2.83 18.95
C PRO A 109 -17.00 2.56 18.58
N LEU A 110 -16.35 1.58 19.23
CA LEU A 110 -14.95 1.21 19.02
C LEU A 110 -14.79 0.22 17.85
N THR A 111 -15.86 -0.49 17.49
CA THR A 111 -15.87 -1.56 16.47
C THR A 111 -16.69 -1.20 15.23
N ASN A 112 -16.91 0.09 14.99
CA ASN A 112 -17.68 0.57 13.83
C ASN A 112 -17.13 0.12 12.47
N TYR A 113 -15.84 -0.23 12.41
CA TYR A 113 -15.18 -0.72 11.21
C TYR A 113 -15.48 -2.21 10.92
N TRP A 114 -16.06 -2.94 11.88
CA TRP A 114 -16.47 -4.32 11.66
C TRP A 114 -17.58 -4.38 10.63
N ARG A 115 -17.38 -5.13 9.59
CA ARG A 115 -18.43 -5.51 8.65
C ARG A 115 -18.99 -6.83 9.14
N ALA A 116 -20.24 -6.84 9.55
CA ALA A 116 -20.92 -8.04 10.01
C ALA A 116 -21.99 -8.45 8.99
N ASP A 117 -21.96 -9.70 8.61
CA ASP A 117 -23.09 -10.40 7.99
C ASP A 117 -23.94 -10.98 9.10
N GLY A 118 -25.14 -10.44 9.31
CA GLY A 118 -26.00 -10.73 10.45
C GLY A 118 -25.91 -9.69 11.57
N ALA A 119 -25.98 -10.13 12.83
CA ALA A 119 -25.91 -9.25 14.00
C ALA A 119 -24.51 -8.71 14.25
N ARG A 120 -24.42 -7.55 14.90
CA ARG A 120 -23.15 -6.91 15.34
C ARG A 120 -22.88 -7.07 16.82
N ALA A 121 -23.84 -7.60 17.56
CA ALA A 121 -23.75 -7.89 18.97
C ALA A 121 -24.25 -9.30 19.23
N ALA A 122 -23.76 -9.92 20.27
CA ALA A 122 -24.18 -11.22 20.75
C ALA A 122 -24.65 -11.11 22.19
N GLU A 123 -25.73 -11.82 22.53
CA GLU A 123 -26.24 -11.99 23.87
C GLU A 123 -25.68 -13.27 24.53
N PRO A 124 -25.89 -13.49 25.83
CA PRO A 124 -25.46 -14.73 26.46
C PRO A 124 -26.02 -15.97 25.71
N GLY A 125 -25.13 -16.90 25.37
CA GLY A 125 -25.44 -18.07 24.53
C GLY A 125 -25.35 -17.83 23.02
N GLU A 126 -24.99 -16.63 22.59
CA GLU A 126 -24.74 -16.25 21.19
C GLU A 126 -23.28 -15.86 20.97
N CYS A 127 -22.82 -15.92 19.72
CA CYS A 127 -21.47 -15.50 19.34
C CYS A 127 -21.44 -14.89 17.95
N LEU A 128 -20.41 -14.08 17.73
CA LEU A 128 -19.99 -13.66 16.40
C LEU A 128 -18.73 -14.44 16.03
N VAL A 129 -18.57 -14.77 14.77
CA VAL A 129 -17.43 -15.55 14.30
C VAL A 129 -16.67 -14.74 13.26
N GLY A 130 -15.36 -14.65 13.39
CA GLY A 130 -14.51 -14.02 12.40
C GLY A 130 -14.55 -14.79 11.07
N ASN A 131 -14.45 -14.07 9.97
CA ASN A 131 -14.59 -14.61 8.62
C ASN A 131 -13.63 -15.78 8.33
N ASN A 132 -12.38 -15.70 8.84
CA ASN A 132 -11.38 -16.77 8.66
C ASN A 132 -11.75 -18.04 9.44
N VAL A 133 -12.28 -17.88 10.67
CA VAL A 133 -12.77 -19.00 11.47
C VAL A 133 -14.00 -19.64 10.82
N ALA A 134 -14.94 -18.79 10.34
CA ALA A 134 -16.12 -19.28 9.66
C ALA A 134 -15.77 -20.05 8.37
N ALA A 135 -14.80 -19.56 7.60
CA ALA A 135 -14.32 -20.23 6.39
C ALA A 135 -13.60 -21.55 6.71
N HIS A 136 -12.76 -21.58 7.75
CA HIS A 136 -11.97 -22.75 8.15
C HIS A 136 -12.86 -23.91 8.60
N PHE A 137 -13.82 -23.65 9.50
CA PHE A 137 -14.75 -24.64 10.03
C PHE A 137 -16.05 -24.75 9.22
N ARG A 138 -16.18 -24.03 8.10
CA ARG A 138 -17.37 -24.01 7.22
C ARG A 138 -18.68 -23.67 7.93
N LEU A 139 -18.60 -22.75 8.89
CA LEU A 139 -19.71 -22.34 9.74
C LEU A 139 -20.65 -21.38 9.01
N LYS A 140 -21.94 -21.45 9.36
CA LYS A 140 -22.99 -20.60 8.78
C LYS A 140 -23.75 -19.84 9.87
N LEU A 141 -24.37 -18.73 9.47
CA LEU A 141 -25.28 -17.97 10.31
C LEU A 141 -26.42 -18.85 10.84
N GLY A 142 -26.72 -18.73 12.13
CA GLY A 142 -27.75 -19.49 12.83
C GLY A 142 -27.32 -20.88 13.25
N GLU A 143 -26.14 -21.34 12.88
CA GLU A 143 -25.60 -22.62 13.27
C GLU A 143 -25.10 -22.61 14.72
N LYS A 144 -25.16 -23.76 15.38
CA LYS A 144 -24.65 -23.90 16.75
C LYS A 144 -23.17 -24.24 16.72
N LEU A 145 -22.34 -23.34 17.29
CA LEU A 145 -20.92 -23.56 17.44
C LEU A 145 -20.64 -24.34 18.71
N ALA A 146 -19.99 -25.50 18.58
CA ALA A 146 -19.55 -26.34 19.69
C ALA A 146 -18.22 -25.79 20.27
N LEU A 147 -18.26 -24.62 20.90
CA LEU A 147 -17.14 -24.06 21.65
C LEU A 147 -17.06 -24.77 23.02
N GLU A 148 -15.92 -25.38 23.32
CA GLU A 148 -15.72 -26.09 24.58
C GLU A 148 -15.89 -25.13 25.78
N GLY A 149 -16.80 -25.48 26.70
CA GLY A 149 -17.13 -24.69 27.88
C GLY A 149 -18.15 -23.56 27.65
N ALA A 150 -18.45 -23.17 26.41
CA ALA A 150 -19.44 -22.14 26.10
C ALA A 150 -20.06 -22.33 24.69
N PRO A 151 -20.90 -23.36 24.50
CA PRO A 151 -21.57 -23.54 23.23
C PRO A 151 -22.48 -22.34 22.93
N CYS A 152 -22.43 -21.83 21.69
CA CYS A 152 -23.14 -20.63 21.29
C CYS A 152 -23.80 -20.75 19.92
N ILE A 153 -24.76 -19.87 19.63
CA ILE A 153 -25.39 -19.76 18.32
C ILE A 153 -24.74 -18.62 17.54
N ILE A 154 -24.32 -18.88 16.32
CA ILE A 154 -23.68 -17.89 15.44
C ILE A 154 -24.72 -16.88 14.98
N ARG A 155 -24.62 -15.64 15.44
CA ARG A 155 -25.53 -14.54 15.07
C ARG A 155 -24.96 -13.62 13.99
N GLY A 156 -23.65 -13.64 13.81
CA GLY A 156 -22.99 -12.81 12.79
C GLY A 156 -21.63 -13.36 12.41
N ILE A 157 -21.25 -13.13 11.17
CA ILE A 157 -19.89 -13.36 10.67
C ILE A 157 -19.23 -11.99 10.49
N VAL A 158 -18.11 -11.77 11.18
CA VAL A 158 -17.41 -10.48 11.21
C VAL A 158 -16.21 -10.51 10.29
N SER A 159 -16.07 -9.47 9.48
CA SER A 159 -14.88 -9.18 8.69
C SER A 159 -14.37 -7.80 9.06
N SER A 160 -13.23 -7.74 9.69
CA SER A 160 -12.55 -6.51 10.14
C SER A 160 -11.33 -6.18 9.28
N GLY A 161 -10.75 -7.20 8.64
CA GLY A 161 -9.43 -7.16 8.00
C GLY A 161 -8.28 -7.18 9.03
N GLY A 162 -8.57 -7.49 10.29
CA GLY A 162 -7.64 -7.55 11.41
C GLY A 162 -7.65 -8.90 12.13
N ALA A 163 -7.19 -8.89 13.38
CA ALA A 163 -7.09 -10.09 14.21
C ALA A 163 -8.45 -10.74 14.51
N GLU A 164 -9.51 -9.94 14.54
CA GLU A 164 -10.88 -10.38 14.82
C GLU A 164 -11.38 -11.39 13.79
N ASP A 165 -10.87 -11.35 12.57
CA ASP A 165 -11.24 -12.30 11.50
C ASP A 165 -10.84 -13.74 11.85
N ALA A 166 -9.87 -13.92 12.74
CA ALA A 166 -9.38 -15.21 13.23
C ALA A 166 -9.86 -15.55 14.66
N GLN A 167 -10.93 -14.92 15.13
CA GLN A 167 -11.42 -15.04 16.50
C GLN A 167 -12.91 -15.43 16.56
N VAL A 168 -13.31 -16.03 17.68
CA VAL A 168 -14.71 -16.15 18.08
C VAL A 168 -15.01 -15.07 19.11
N LEU A 169 -16.00 -14.23 18.81
CA LEU A 169 -16.36 -13.08 19.65
C LEU A 169 -17.60 -13.44 20.46
N VAL A 170 -17.49 -13.33 21.79
CA VAL A 170 -18.56 -13.69 22.74
C VAL A 170 -18.80 -12.53 23.71
N PRO A 171 -19.93 -12.52 24.45
CA PRO A 171 -20.14 -11.58 25.54
C PRO A 171 -19.03 -11.66 26.57
N PHE A 172 -18.74 -10.52 27.20
CA PHE A 172 -17.65 -10.36 28.17
C PHE A 172 -17.73 -11.41 29.30
N GLU A 173 -18.93 -11.62 29.87
CA GLU A 173 -19.17 -12.57 30.96
C GLU A 173 -18.86 -14.02 30.51
N THR A 174 -19.21 -14.38 29.29
CA THR A 174 -18.93 -15.72 28.74
C THR A 174 -17.43 -15.96 28.64
N ALA A 175 -16.67 -14.97 28.14
CA ALA A 175 -15.20 -15.09 28.06
C ALA A 175 -14.55 -15.06 29.45
N ALA A 176 -15.08 -14.25 30.39
CA ALA A 176 -14.61 -14.21 31.77
C ALA A 176 -14.76 -15.57 32.47
N GLN A 177 -15.90 -16.23 32.27
CA GLN A 177 -16.14 -17.59 32.79
C GLN A 177 -15.17 -18.62 32.19
N LEU A 178 -14.98 -18.58 30.86
CA LEU A 178 -14.03 -19.46 30.16
C LEU A 178 -12.58 -19.26 30.62
N ALA A 179 -12.20 -18.02 30.89
CA ALA A 179 -10.85 -17.66 31.35
C ALA A 179 -10.65 -17.85 32.86
N GLY A 180 -11.73 -18.09 33.64
CA GLY A 180 -11.69 -18.14 35.12
C GLY A 180 -11.34 -16.79 35.74
N LEU A 181 -11.65 -15.67 35.08
CA LEU A 181 -11.32 -14.31 35.52
C LEU A 181 -12.56 -13.62 36.12
N GLN A 182 -12.35 -12.83 37.18
CA GLN A 182 -13.40 -12.01 37.80
C GLN A 182 -12.90 -10.59 37.97
N ASP A 183 -13.73 -9.63 37.66
CA ASP A 183 -13.48 -8.18 37.80
C ASP A 183 -12.18 -7.64 37.16
N VAL A 184 -11.67 -8.37 36.13
CA VAL A 184 -10.47 -8.00 35.38
C VAL A 184 -10.68 -8.21 33.90
N ALA A 185 -9.89 -7.53 33.08
CA ALA A 185 -9.85 -7.66 31.63
C ALA A 185 -8.41 -7.93 31.16
N SER A 186 -8.24 -8.54 30.01
CA SER A 186 -6.91 -8.68 29.39
C SER A 186 -6.38 -7.33 28.94
N LEU A 187 -7.25 -6.46 28.45
CA LEU A 187 -6.97 -5.06 28.12
C LEU A 187 -8.27 -4.25 28.07
N VAL A 188 -8.13 -2.93 28.12
CA VAL A 188 -9.25 -2.01 27.91
C VAL A 188 -8.93 -1.12 26.69
N GLN A 189 -9.81 -1.14 25.72
CA GLN A 189 -9.74 -0.23 24.58
C GLN A 189 -10.50 1.04 24.88
N VAL A 190 -9.90 2.19 24.59
CA VAL A 190 -10.46 3.51 24.90
C VAL A 190 -10.42 4.38 23.65
N ARG A 191 -11.51 5.12 23.42
CA ARG A 191 -11.60 6.16 22.39
C ARG A 191 -11.85 7.50 23.05
N ALA A 192 -10.95 8.43 22.85
CA ALA A 192 -11.05 9.80 23.31
C ALA A 192 -10.95 10.78 22.13
N ASP A 193 -11.45 12.02 22.33
CA ASP A 193 -11.33 13.08 21.32
C ASP A 193 -9.86 13.49 21.14
N GLY A 194 -9.46 13.71 19.88
CA GLY A 194 -8.06 13.89 19.50
C GLY A 194 -7.32 15.01 20.24
N GLU A 195 -7.98 16.14 20.51
CA GLU A 195 -7.39 17.27 21.24
C GLU A 195 -7.15 16.96 22.73
N ARG A 196 -7.95 16.08 23.32
CA ARG A 196 -7.88 15.71 24.74
C ARG A 196 -7.05 14.45 24.98
N LEU A 197 -6.60 13.80 23.93
CA LEU A 197 -5.93 12.50 23.96
C LEU A 197 -4.72 12.45 24.92
N PRO A 198 -3.73 13.38 24.85
CA PRO A 198 -2.57 13.35 25.76
C PRO A 198 -2.96 13.59 27.22
N ALA A 199 -3.94 14.46 27.47
CA ALA A 199 -4.40 14.76 28.81
C ALA A 199 -5.11 13.54 29.45
N ILE A 200 -5.95 12.86 28.67
CA ILE A 200 -6.66 11.65 29.13
C ILE A 200 -5.67 10.51 29.36
N GLN A 201 -4.70 10.33 28.47
CA GLN A 201 -3.64 9.34 28.67
C GLN A 201 -2.87 9.57 29.96
N ALA A 202 -2.43 10.81 30.22
CA ALA A 202 -1.68 11.15 31.40
C ALA A 202 -2.51 10.96 32.69
N ALA A 203 -3.80 11.31 32.64
CA ALA A 203 -4.73 11.11 33.78
C ALA A 203 -4.94 9.62 34.05
N LEU A 204 -5.13 8.79 33.04
CA LEU A 204 -5.30 7.34 33.18
C LEU A 204 -4.01 6.66 33.65
N ALA A 205 -2.85 7.05 33.15
CA ALA A 205 -1.55 6.52 33.60
C ALA A 205 -1.28 6.84 35.07
N LYS A 206 -1.67 8.04 35.53
CA LYS A 206 -1.56 8.41 36.94
C LYS A 206 -2.54 7.65 37.86
N ALA A 207 -3.75 7.38 37.34
CA ALA A 207 -4.79 6.68 38.13
C ALA A 207 -4.58 5.16 38.18
N LEU A 208 -3.81 4.60 37.25
CA LEU A 208 -3.58 3.16 37.10
C LEU A 208 -2.07 2.84 37.08
N PRO A 209 -1.37 2.96 38.19
CA PRO A 209 0.09 2.77 38.25
C PRO A 209 0.55 1.33 37.90
N GLY A 210 -0.36 0.34 37.94
CA GLY A 210 -0.11 -1.04 37.56
C GLY A 210 -0.47 -1.40 36.13
N ALA A 211 -0.89 -0.41 35.33
CA ALA A 211 -1.24 -0.59 33.94
C ALA A 211 -0.39 0.29 33.00
N ASP A 212 -0.15 -0.21 31.84
CA ASP A 212 0.54 0.52 30.77
C ASP A 212 -0.50 1.17 29.84
N VAL A 213 -0.57 2.49 29.86
CA VAL A 213 -1.53 3.28 29.08
C VAL A 213 -0.84 3.81 27.83
N ARG A 214 -1.07 3.15 26.71
CA ARG A 214 -0.42 3.46 25.42
C ARG A 214 -1.38 4.13 24.45
N LEU A 215 -0.88 5.16 23.79
CA LEU A 215 -1.53 5.68 22.59
C LEU A 215 -1.33 4.69 21.43
N LEU A 216 -2.41 4.30 20.78
CA LEU A 216 -2.31 3.49 19.55
C LEU A 216 -1.55 4.25 18.44
N HIS A 217 -1.55 5.59 18.47
CA HIS A 217 -0.73 6.41 17.57
C HIS A 217 0.78 6.21 17.76
N ALA A 218 1.25 5.94 19.00
CA ALA A 218 2.68 5.73 19.24
C ALA A 218 3.20 4.41 18.67
N VAL A 219 2.36 3.38 18.64
CA VAL A 219 2.66 2.12 17.94
C VAL A 219 2.65 2.35 16.43
N ALA A 220 1.68 3.13 15.93
CA ALA A 220 1.60 3.52 14.52
C ALA A 220 2.78 4.40 14.08
N GLU A 221 3.36 5.24 14.92
CA GLU A 221 4.54 6.04 14.59
C GLU A 221 5.81 5.20 14.44
N THR A 222 5.99 4.18 15.27
CA THR A 222 7.14 3.26 15.14
C THR A 222 7.02 2.43 13.86
N GLU A 223 5.83 1.93 13.54
CA GLU A 223 5.55 1.22 12.29
C GLU A 223 5.58 2.17 11.08
N ALA A 224 5.11 3.41 11.22
CA ALA A 224 5.19 4.44 10.19
C ALA A 224 6.65 4.79 9.84
N ASN A 225 7.55 4.82 10.81
CA ASN A 225 8.98 5.03 10.57
C ASN A 225 9.62 3.88 9.77
N VAL A 226 9.22 2.64 10.01
CA VAL A 226 9.65 1.48 9.21
C VAL A 226 9.12 1.60 7.78
N VAL A 227 7.84 1.96 7.61
CA VAL A 227 7.24 2.18 6.28
C VAL A 227 7.89 3.33 5.54
N LEU A 228 8.21 4.44 6.24
CA LEU A 228 8.95 5.56 5.65
C LEU A 228 10.36 5.14 5.21
N LYS A 229 11.03 4.29 5.98
CA LYS A 229 12.35 3.77 5.65
C LYS A 229 12.30 2.84 4.43
N ILE A 230 11.31 1.96 4.35
CA ILE A 230 11.05 1.13 3.17
C ILE A 230 10.74 2.01 1.96
N ARG A 231 9.90 3.04 2.10
CA ARG A 231 9.59 4.01 1.05
C ARG A 231 10.84 4.69 0.51
N SER A 232 11.71 5.20 1.39
CA SER A 232 12.93 5.89 0.98
C SER A 232 13.88 4.96 0.21
N THR A 233 13.98 3.69 0.64
CA THR A 233 14.79 2.67 -0.03
C THR A 233 14.23 2.32 -1.41
N LEU A 234 12.92 2.11 -1.53
CA LEU A 234 12.26 1.85 -2.82
C LEU A 234 12.38 3.04 -3.77
N PHE A 235 12.25 4.27 -3.25
CA PHE A 235 12.43 5.48 -4.04
C PHE A 235 13.87 5.61 -4.56
N LEU A 236 14.87 5.36 -3.72
CA LEU A 236 16.28 5.39 -4.08
C LEU A 236 16.60 4.33 -5.15
N LEU A 237 16.08 3.12 -4.98
CA LEU A 237 16.24 2.03 -5.95
C LEU A 237 15.62 2.39 -7.30
N THR A 238 14.41 2.95 -7.28
CA THR A 238 13.71 3.42 -8.49
C THR A 238 14.49 4.52 -9.17
N ALA A 239 14.99 5.51 -8.42
CA ALA A 239 15.80 6.59 -8.96
C ALA A 239 17.10 6.07 -9.60
N LEU A 240 17.75 5.07 -8.99
CA LEU A 240 18.94 4.44 -9.54
C LEU A 240 18.64 3.74 -10.88
N ILE A 241 17.56 2.96 -10.94
CA ILE A 241 17.12 2.28 -12.17
C ILE A 241 16.84 3.31 -13.27
N LEU A 242 16.12 4.40 -12.93
CA LEU A 242 15.82 5.48 -13.86
C LEU A 242 17.10 6.17 -14.37
N ALA A 243 18.08 6.40 -13.51
CA ALA A 243 19.36 6.99 -13.90
C ALA A 243 20.13 6.09 -14.87
N ILE A 244 20.25 4.80 -14.57
CA ILE A 244 20.91 3.81 -15.44
C ILE A 244 20.21 3.74 -16.80
N THR A 245 18.87 3.71 -16.81
CA THR A 245 18.10 3.67 -18.05
C THR A 245 18.28 4.94 -18.87
N THR A 246 18.30 6.11 -18.22
CA THR A 246 18.55 7.39 -18.91
C THR A 246 19.91 7.39 -19.61
N LEU A 247 20.95 6.85 -18.95
CA LEU A 247 22.28 6.69 -19.53
C LEU A 247 22.27 5.72 -20.72
N CYS A 248 21.58 4.60 -20.60
CA CYS A 248 21.45 3.60 -21.67
C CYS A 248 20.73 4.18 -22.88
N VAL A 249 19.61 4.87 -22.68
CA VAL A 249 18.84 5.53 -23.73
C VAL A 249 19.64 6.67 -24.38
N SER A 250 20.35 7.47 -23.58
CA SER A 250 21.23 8.54 -24.07
C SER A 250 22.37 8.00 -24.95
N SER A 251 22.95 6.85 -24.59
CA SER A 251 23.94 6.15 -25.39
C SER A 251 23.38 5.69 -26.73
N ASN A 252 22.18 5.09 -26.74
CA ASN A 252 21.48 4.65 -27.95
C ASN A 252 21.16 5.83 -28.88
N PHE A 253 20.62 6.93 -28.36
CA PHE A 253 20.35 8.12 -29.17
C PHE A 253 21.63 8.78 -29.67
N SER A 254 22.71 8.76 -28.90
CA SER A 254 24.02 9.26 -29.34
C SER A 254 24.57 8.45 -30.53
N ALA A 255 24.41 7.13 -30.50
CA ALA A 255 24.79 6.27 -31.62
C ALA A 255 23.93 6.56 -32.87
N LEU A 256 22.62 6.80 -32.71
CA LEU A 256 21.73 7.22 -33.80
C LEU A 256 22.15 8.56 -34.42
N VAL A 257 22.54 9.53 -33.61
CA VAL A 257 23.04 10.84 -34.10
C VAL A 257 24.34 10.67 -34.89
N LEU A 258 25.26 9.84 -34.41
CA LEU A 258 26.53 9.56 -35.10
C LEU A 258 26.30 8.86 -36.47
N GLU A 259 25.37 7.90 -36.54
CA GLU A 259 25.00 7.24 -37.80
C GLU A 259 24.39 8.22 -38.82
N ARG A 260 23.66 9.24 -38.36
CA ARG A 260 23.06 10.30 -39.16
C ARG A 260 23.98 11.51 -39.38
N SER A 261 25.25 11.44 -38.95
CA SER A 261 26.15 12.56 -39.00
C SER A 261 26.32 13.13 -40.42
N LYS A 262 26.36 12.27 -41.45
CA LYS A 262 26.42 12.70 -42.86
C LYS A 262 25.14 13.42 -43.30
N GLU A 263 23.96 12.90 -42.97
CA GLU A 263 22.65 13.53 -43.27
C GLU A 263 22.56 14.90 -42.55
N ILE A 264 22.96 14.96 -41.27
CA ILE A 264 23.01 16.18 -40.47
C ILE A 264 24.00 17.18 -41.08
N GLY A 265 25.17 16.72 -41.54
CA GLY A 265 26.18 17.53 -42.19
C GLY A 265 25.64 18.19 -43.48
N ILE A 266 24.94 17.43 -44.32
CA ILE A 266 24.30 17.94 -45.54
C ILE A 266 23.22 18.95 -45.19
N LEU A 267 22.34 18.68 -44.20
CA LEU A 267 21.29 19.61 -43.76
C LEU A 267 21.88 20.91 -43.26
N LYS A 268 22.98 20.86 -42.49
CA LYS A 268 23.71 22.07 -42.04
C LYS A 268 24.34 22.81 -43.20
N ALA A 269 24.92 22.13 -44.21
CA ALA A 269 25.51 22.75 -45.38
C ALA A 269 24.48 23.49 -46.24
N ILE A 270 23.23 23.03 -46.30
CA ILE A 270 22.10 23.70 -46.98
C ILE A 270 21.49 24.84 -46.13
N GLY A 271 22.00 25.06 -44.90
CA GLY A 271 21.57 26.17 -44.05
C GLY A 271 20.44 25.82 -43.08
N ALA A 272 20.18 24.54 -42.83
CA ALA A 272 19.20 24.17 -41.81
C ALA A 272 19.65 24.57 -40.41
N ALA A 273 18.80 25.31 -39.70
CA ALA A 273 19.08 25.73 -38.33
C ALA A 273 19.21 24.53 -37.38
N GLU A 274 20.23 24.52 -36.55
CA GLU A 274 20.52 23.45 -35.59
C GLU A 274 19.32 23.13 -34.67
N ARG A 275 18.53 24.15 -34.30
CA ARG A 275 17.30 24.03 -33.53
C ARG A 275 16.24 23.19 -34.24
N LYS A 276 16.12 23.29 -35.58
CA LYS A 276 15.16 22.49 -36.35
C LYS A 276 15.58 21.02 -36.41
N ILE A 277 16.88 20.76 -36.53
CA ILE A 277 17.44 19.40 -36.51
C ILE A 277 17.23 18.78 -35.11
N ALA A 278 17.56 19.53 -34.04
CA ALA A 278 17.31 19.05 -32.66
C ALA A 278 15.82 18.80 -32.37
N ALA A 279 14.92 19.67 -32.89
CA ALA A 279 13.48 19.50 -32.73
C ALA A 279 12.96 18.22 -33.40
N LEU A 280 13.55 17.81 -34.55
CA LEU A 280 13.21 16.57 -35.20
C LEU A 280 13.54 15.35 -34.33
N PHE A 281 14.72 15.30 -33.71
CA PHE A 281 15.12 14.23 -32.80
C PHE A 281 14.28 14.26 -31.51
N LEU A 282 13.96 15.44 -30.97
CA LEU A 282 13.07 15.58 -29.82
C LEU A 282 11.67 15.06 -30.11
N SER A 283 11.10 15.34 -31.30
CA SER A 283 9.77 14.83 -31.64
C SER A 283 9.75 13.30 -31.78
N GLU A 284 10.82 12.71 -32.36
CA GLU A 284 10.97 11.26 -32.46
C GLU A 284 11.06 10.61 -31.09
N SER A 285 11.86 11.19 -30.16
CA SER A 285 11.99 10.70 -28.80
C SER A 285 10.72 10.88 -27.95
N LEU A 286 9.97 11.96 -28.18
CA LEU A 286 8.71 12.20 -27.47
C LEU A 286 7.66 11.14 -27.84
N ILE A 287 7.54 10.82 -29.13
CA ILE A 287 6.62 9.75 -29.58
C ILE A 287 7.03 8.41 -28.98
N LEU A 288 8.33 8.10 -29.00
CA LEU A 288 8.86 6.88 -28.40
C LEU A 288 8.61 6.85 -26.88
N GLY A 289 8.81 7.97 -26.20
CA GLY A 289 8.58 8.12 -24.77
C GLY A 289 7.12 7.91 -24.40
N VAL A 290 6.18 8.50 -25.15
CA VAL A 290 4.73 8.29 -24.94
C VAL A 290 4.34 6.83 -25.16
N ALA A 291 4.78 6.23 -26.25
CA ALA A 291 4.49 4.83 -26.55
C ALA A 291 5.07 3.89 -25.47
N SER A 292 6.31 4.15 -25.02
CA SER A 292 6.96 3.38 -23.96
C SER A 292 6.29 3.56 -22.60
N ALA A 293 5.82 4.78 -22.28
CA ALA A 293 5.09 5.05 -21.02
C ALA A 293 3.77 4.27 -21.00
N LEU A 294 3.01 4.27 -22.08
CA LEU A 294 1.75 3.52 -22.17
C LEU A 294 1.97 2.01 -22.08
N ALA A 295 2.92 1.48 -22.85
CA ALA A 295 3.22 0.05 -22.83
C ALA A 295 3.79 -0.37 -21.45
N GLY A 296 4.71 0.40 -20.90
CA GLY A 296 5.29 0.15 -19.59
C GLY A 296 4.26 0.22 -18.46
N TYR A 297 3.36 1.21 -18.51
CA TYR A 297 2.26 1.30 -17.56
C TYR A 297 1.36 0.06 -17.62
N ALA A 298 0.95 -0.39 -18.80
CA ALA A 298 0.12 -1.58 -18.96
C ALA A 298 0.81 -2.84 -18.39
N VAL A 299 2.08 -3.06 -18.74
CA VAL A 299 2.88 -4.18 -18.22
C VAL A 299 3.07 -4.06 -16.71
N GLY A 300 3.35 -2.85 -16.20
CA GLY A 300 3.54 -2.59 -14.79
C GLY A 300 2.28 -2.86 -13.95
N LEU A 301 1.09 -2.55 -14.48
CA LEU A 301 -0.18 -2.90 -13.84
C LEU A 301 -0.38 -4.41 -13.74
N VAL A 302 -0.06 -5.16 -14.81
CA VAL A 302 -0.15 -6.63 -14.81
C VAL A 302 0.79 -7.22 -13.77
N VAL A 303 2.02 -6.74 -13.68
CA VAL A 303 3.00 -7.16 -12.68
C VAL A 303 2.54 -6.81 -11.27
N ALA A 304 2.03 -5.59 -11.05
CA ALA A 304 1.50 -5.16 -9.76
C ALA A 304 0.31 -6.02 -9.32
N TRP A 305 -0.59 -6.33 -10.25
CA TRP A 305 -1.72 -7.23 -9.98
C TRP A 305 -1.26 -8.64 -9.62
N TRP A 306 -0.28 -9.18 -10.35
CA TRP A 306 0.26 -10.52 -10.08
C TRP A 306 0.92 -10.59 -8.69
N ILE A 307 1.76 -9.60 -8.35
CA ILE A 307 2.40 -9.47 -7.03
C ILE A 307 1.33 -9.29 -5.93
N GLY A 308 0.35 -8.42 -6.16
CA GLY A 308 -0.73 -8.16 -5.20
C GLY A 308 -1.54 -9.42 -4.88
N ARG A 309 -1.77 -10.27 -5.88
CA ARG A 309 -2.47 -11.55 -5.71
C ARG A 309 -1.67 -12.57 -4.89
N GLN A 310 -0.33 -12.54 -4.98
CA GLN A 310 0.52 -13.43 -4.18
C GLN A 310 0.61 -13.00 -2.71
N ILE A 311 0.61 -11.68 -2.46
CA ILE A 311 0.77 -11.14 -1.11
C ILE A 311 -0.57 -11.05 -0.37
N PHE A 312 -1.67 -10.75 -1.10
CA PHE A 312 -3.00 -10.52 -0.55
C PHE A 312 -4.07 -11.26 -1.35
N PRO A 313 -4.22 -12.58 -1.19
CA PRO A 313 -5.15 -13.39 -1.99
C PRO A 313 -6.62 -12.95 -1.83
N GLU A 314 -7.04 -12.50 -0.65
CA GLU A 314 -8.43 -12.10 -0.37
C GLU A 314 -8.84 -10.75 -0.96
N SER A 315 -7.89 -9.86 -1.24
CA SER A 315 -8.17 -8.52 -1.78
C SER A 315 -8.00 -8.42 -3.31
N ALA A 316 -7.61 -9.50 -3.96
CA ALA A 316 -7.44 -9.56 -5.43
C ALA A 316 -8.77 -9.45 -6.21
N ALA A 317 -9.92 -9.58 -5.52
CA ALA A 317 -11.24 -9.37 -6.11
C ALA A 317 -11.58 -7.89 -6.42
N ALA A 318 -10.92 -6.93 -5.78
CA ALA A 318 -11.01 -5.54 -6.14
C ALA A 318 -10.08 -5.29 -7.35
N GLY A 319 -10.67 -5.31 -8.55
CA GLY A 319 -9.97 -5.18 -9.82
C GLY A 319 -8.95 -4.04 -9.83
N VAL A 320 -7.81 -4.27 -10.49
CA VAL A 320 -6.79 -3.25 -10.75
C VAL A 320 -7.41 -2.15 -11.61
N GLY A 321 -7.96 -1.14 -10.97
CA GLY A 321 -8.47 0.05 -11.64
C GLY A 321 -7.31 0.90 -12.16
N VAL A 322 -7.52 1.57 -13.29
CA VAL A 322 -6.59 2.59 -13.80
C VAL A 322 -6.42 3.66 -12.73
N ASN A 323 -5.28 3.69 -12.06
CA ASN A 323 -4.98 4.69 -11.04
C ASN A 323 -4.27 5.88 -11.69
N TYR A 324 -5.02 6.94 -12.02
CA TYR A 324 -4.45 8.16 -12.62
C TYR A 324 -3.38 8.81 -11.73
N GLY A 325 -3.45 8.61 -10.41
CA GLY A 325 -2.45 9.07 -9.46
C GLY A 325 -1.07 8.41 -9.64
N VAL A 326 -1.02 7.22 -10.23
CA VAL A 326 0.23 6.51 -10.57
C VAL A 326 0.63 6.76 -12.02
N PHE A 327 -0.35 6.79 -12.94
CA PHE A 327 -0.10 6.97 -14.37
C PHE A 327 0.59 8.31 -14.69
N LEU A 328 0.05 9.43 -14.18
CA LEU A 328 0.57 10.76 -14.48
C LEU A 328 2.05 10.96 -14.08
N PRO A 329 2.47 10.65 -12.84
CA PRO A 329 3.88 10.79 -12.46
C PRO A 329 4.79 9.84 -13.24
N VAL A 330 4.39 8.59 -13.50
CA VAL A 330 5.21 7.64 -14.29
C VAL A 330 5.36 8.13 -15.73
N ALA A 331 4.29 8.56 -16.37
CA ALA A 331 4.33 9.13 -17.72
C ALA A 331 5.22 10.38 -17.77
N GLY A 332 5.07 11.29 -16.78
CA GLY A 332 5.90 12.50 -16.66
C GLY A 332 7.38 12.18 -16.51
N VAL A 333 7.74 11.25 -15.65
CA VAL A 333 9.14 10.82 -15.45
C VAL A 333 9.69 10.16 -16.71
N THR A 334 8.93 9.26 -17.36
CA THR A 334 9.36 8.59 -18.61
C THR A 334 9.60 9.59 -19.73
N LEU A 335 8.73 10.59 -19.90
CA LEU A 335 8.89 11.67 -20.86
C LEU A 335 10.10 12.56 -20.52
N ALA A 336 10.30 12.89 -19.26
CA ALA A 336 11.47 13.66 -18.79
C ALA A 336 12.78 12.93 -19.09
N MET A 337 12.81 11.59 -18.88
CA MET A 337 13.96 10.75 -19.21
C MET A 337 14.24 10.72 -20.72
N ALA A 338 13.21 10.50 -21.53
CA ALA A 338 13.33 10.48 -22.98
C ALA A 338 13.84 11.82 -23.53
N THR A 339 13.31 12.94 -23.01
CA THR A 339 13.75 14.29 -23.39
C THR A 339 15.16 14.58 -22.92
N ALA A 340 15.53 14.27 -21.66
CA ALA A 340 16.87 14.46 -21.13
C ALA A 340 17.92 13.64 -21.91
N ALA A 341 17.62 12.36 -22.19
CA ALA A 341 18.50 11.49 -22.98
C ALA A 341 18.73 12.05 -24.41
N THR A 342 17.67 12.58 -25.03
CA THR A 342 17.75 13.16 -26.37
C THR A 342 18.50 14.49 -26.38
N LEU A 343 18.29 15.34 -25.37
CA LEU A 343 19.03 16.59 -25.25
C LEU A 343 20.53 16.33 -25.05
N ALA A 344 20.91 15.34 -24.24
CA ALA A 344 22.29 14.94 -24.07
C ALA A 344 22.90 14.42 -25.39
N ALA A 345 22.14 13.67 -26.19
CA ALA A 345 22.55 13.24 -27.52
C ALA A 345 22.61 14.40 -28.51
N ALA A 346 21.65 15.32 -28.49
CA ALA A 346 21.59 16.49 -29.36
C ALA A 346 22.74 17.48 -29.10
N ALA A 347 23.23 17.56 -27.86
CA ALA A 347 24.42 18.38 -27.55
C ALA A 347 25.66 17.95 -28.36
N ARG A 348 25.71 16.72 -28.83
CA ARG A 348 26.77 16.24 -29.75
C ARG A 348 26.61 16.76 -31.17
N ILE A 349 25.38 17.09 -31.63
CA ILE A 349 25.09 17.66 -32.95
C ILE A 349 25.79 19.03 -33.10
N TRP A 350 25.88 19.81 -32.01
CA TRP A 350 26.56 21.12 -32.03
C TRP A 350 28.07 20.99 -32.24
N ARG A 351 28.66 19.85 -31.89
CA ARG A 351 30.10 19.59 -32.08
C ARG A 351 30.43 19.05 -33.49
N ILE A 352 29.43 18.69 -34.30
CA ILE A 352 29.61 18.16 -35.64
C ILE A 352 29.94 19.32 -36.60
N ARG A 353 31.17 19.33 -37.12
CA ARG A 353 31.63 20.27 -38.12
C ARG A 353 31.36 19.74 -39.53
N PRO A 354 30.53 20.42 -40.35
CA PRO A 354 30.16 19.91 -41.71
C PRO A 354 31.38 19.68 -42.60
N ALA A 355 32.41 20.52 -42.50
CA ALA A 355 33.62 20.43 -43.33
C ALA A 355 34.42 19.12 -43.12
N VAL A 356 34.43 18.57 -41.86
CA VAL A 356 35.18 17.34 -41.55
C VAL A 356 34.44 16.10 -42.08
N ILE A 357 33.11 16.09 -41.97
CA ILE A 357 32.28 14.96 -42.39
C ILE A 357 32.20 14.84 -43.91
N LEU A 358 32.17 15.97 -44.62
CA LEU A 358 32.13 15.98 -46.10
C LEU A 358 33.47 15.65 -46.73
N ARG A 359 34.58 15.80 -46.01
CA ARG A 359 35.93 15.37 -46.49
C ARG A 359 36.19 13.87 -46.32
N GLY A 360 35.36 13.15 -45.57
CA GLY A 360 35.52 11.70 -45.40
C GLY A 360 36.61 11.30 -44.40
N GLU A 361 37.08 12.26 -43.57
CA GLU A 361 38.02 12.03 -42.46
C GLU A 361 37.28 11.75 -41.16
#